data_70076d35ddc1969a1c1e16cdf5c408e0
#
_entry.id   70076d35ddc1969a1c1e16cdf5c408e0
#
_cell.length_a   1.000
_cell.length_b   1.000
_cell.length_c   1.000
_cell.angle_alpha   90.00
_cell.angle_beta   90.00
_cell.angle_gamma   90.00
#
_symmetry.space_group_name_H-M   'P 1'
#
loop_
_entity.id
_entity.type
_entity.pdbx_description
1 polymer ?
#
loop_
_entity_poly.entity_id
_entity_poly.type
_entity_poly.pdbx_seq_one_letter_code
_entity_poly.pdbx_strand_id
1 'polypeptide(L)'
;VPFPVLSSGQVLVRNHYSLISAGTEGKTVKDARLSYIGKARARKEEVKKVIDAAKTFGIMNTYKMVMNKLDAPSALGYSTAGEVIAVADDVVDFRVGDIVACGGNSAVHAEVVAVPVNLCVKVDKSVNLQHACFTTLGSIALQGIRQADLRLGENCVVIGLVLVGPLTLQMLPASGVKTVGVDIDHPMVDLAIA
;
A
#
# COMPACT_ATOMS: atom_id res chain seq x y z
N VAL A 1 0.63 -12.72 16.25
CA VAL A 1 -0.57 -12.57 15.38
C VAL A 1 -0.99 -13.97 14.99
N PRO A 2 -2.27 -14.35 15.08
CA PRO A 2 -2.72 -15.67 14.68
C PRO A 2 -2.49 -15.88 13.16
N PHE A 3 -2.31 -17.15 12.76
CA PHE A 3 -2.19 -17.52 11.36
C PHE A 3 -3.48 -17.12 10.60
N PRO A 4 -3.38 -16.48 9.43
CA PRO A 4 -4.57 -16.02 8.73
C PRO A 4 -5.43 -17.18 8.22
N VAL A 5 -6.74 -17.01 8.31
CA VAL A 5 -7.72 -17.99 7.79
C VAL A 5 -7.95 -17.71 6.31
N LEU A 6 -7.88 -18.77 5.49
CA LEU A 6 -8.19 -18.70 4.06
C LEU A 6 -9.71 -18.61 3.88
N SER A 7 -10.17 -17.60 3.16
CA SER A 7 -11.58 -17.40 2.80
C SER A 7 -11.80 -17.52 1.29
N SER A 8 -13.06 -17.64 0.86
CA SER A 8 -13.44 -17.64 -0.56
C SER A 8 -12.82 -16.45 -1.31
N GLY A 9 -12.34 -16.67 -2.54
CA GLY A 9 -11.71 -15.66 -3.38
C GLY A 9 -10.32 -15.21 -2.94
N GLN A 10 -9.65 -15.96 -2.04
CA GLN A 10 -8.34 -15.60 -1.50
C GLN A 10 -7.28 -16.67 -1.75
N VAL A 11 -6.04 -16.23 -1.67
CA VAL A 11 -4.85 -17.06 -1.57
C VAL A 11 -4.10 -16.76 -0.28
N LEU A 12 -3.47 -17.77 0.33
CA LEU A 12 -2.46 -17.58 1.38
C LEU A 12 -1.10 -17.45 0.73
N VAL A 13 -0.40 -16.38 1.06
CA VAL A 13 0.92 -16.08 0.54
C VAL A 13 1.92 -16.03 1.68
N ARG A 14 2.99 -16.81 1.57
CA ARG A 14 4.19 -16.68 2.40
C ARG A 14 5.01 -15.55 1.84
N ASN A 15 5.09 -14.42 2.57
CA ASN A 15 5.86 -13.27 2.16
C ASN A 15 7.37 -13.56 2.22
N HIS A 16 8.08 -13.20 1.16
CA HIS A 16 9.53 -13.16 1.12
C HIS A 16 10.03 -11.74 1.35
N TYR A 17 9.33 -10.75 0.78
CA TYR A 17 9.63 -9.33 0.92
C TYR A 17 8.36 -8.52 1.08
N SER A 18 8.45 -7.46 1.86
CA SER A 18 7.41 -6.44 1.97
C SER A 18 8.04 -5.07 1.95
N LEU A 19 7.39 -4.12 1.28
CA LEU A 19 7.89 -2.78 1.08
C LEU A 19 7.38 -1.84 2.16
N ILE A 20 8.28 -1.13 2.82
CA ILE A 20 7.94 -0.09 3.81
C ILE A 20 7.77 1.26 3.10
N SER A 21 6.59 1.84 3.23
CA SER A 21 6.31 3.20 2.77
C SER A 21 6.47 4.18 3.93
N ALA A 22 7.68 4.74 4.09
CA ALA A 22 8.02 5.61 5.20
C ALA A 22 7.05 6.82 5.37
N GLY A 23 6.55 7.37 4.26
CA GLY A 23 5.59 8.48 4.28
C GLY A 23 4.22 8.05 4.82
N THR A 24 3.64 7.01 4.27
CA THR A 24 2.30 6.52 4.62
C THR A 24 2.29 5.87 6.01
N GLU A 25 3.20 4.96 6.24
CA GLU A 25 3.26 4.19 7.49
C GLU A 25 3.80 5.04 8.63
N GLY A 26 4.80 5.89 8.36
CA GLY A 26 5.32 6.84 9.34
C GLY A 26 4.25 7.81 9.84
N LYS A 27 3.33 8.26 8.97
CA LYS A 27 2.15 9.03 9.38
C LYS A 27 1.23 8.21 10.29
N THR A 28 0.94 6.96 9.92
CA THR A 28 0.09 6.07 10.73
C THR A 28 0.68 5.85 12.12
N VAL A 29 2.00 5.61 12.21
CA VAL A 29 2.70 5.47 13.50
C VAL A 29 2.67 6.77 14.31
N LYS A 30 2.91 7.92 13.67
CA LYS A 30 2.80 9.23 14.34
C LYS A 30 1.40 9.46 14.87
N ASP A 31 0.37 9.22 14.06
CA ASP A 31 -1.03 9.35 14.46
C ASP A 31 -1.40 8.40 15.61
N ALA A 32 -0.88 7.18 15.61
CA ALA A 32 -1.11 6.21 16.69
C ALA A 32 -0.56 6.70 18.04
N ARG A 33 0.55 7.43 18.03
CA ARG A 33 1.19 8.01 19.24
C ARG A 33 0.51 9.28 19.77
N LEU A 34 -0.43 9.88 19.03
CA LEU A 34 -1.17 11.04 19.47
C LEU A 34 -2.09 10.68 20.63
N SER A 35 -2.24 11.61 21.59
CA SER A 35 -3.30 11.53 22.61
C SER A 35 -4.70 11.54 21.97
N TYR A 36 -5.71 11.11 22.67
CA TYR A 36 -7.11 11.12 22.17
C TYR A 36 -7.54 12.51 21.69
N ILE A 37 -7.15 13.58 22.39
CA ILE A 37 -7.41 14.96 21.99
C ILE A 37 -6.63 15.31 20.70
N GLY A 38 -5.38 14.86 20.60
CA GLY A 38 -4.55 15.02 19.40
C GLY A 38 -5.16 14.32 18.19
N LYS A 39 -5.63 13.06 18.36
CA LYS A 39 -6.34 12.29 17.34
C LYS A 39 -7.62 12.98 16.88
N ALA A 40 -8.42 13.53 17.81
CA ALA A 40 -9.65 14.24 17.49
C ALA A 40 -9.37 15.53 16.69
N ARG A 41 -8.34 16.30 17.05
CA ARG A 41 -7.94 17.50 16.30
C ARG A 41 -7.42 17.20 14.89
N ALA A 42 -6.66 16.11 14.74
CA ALA A 42 -6.10 15.68 13.46
C ALA A 42 -7.16 15.10 12.50
N ARG A 43 -8.27 14.55 13.03
CA ARG A 43 -9.30 13.84 12.28
C ARG A 43 -10.69 14.44 12.44
N LYS A 44 -10.84 15.72 12.10
CA LYS A 44 -12.09 16.47 12.28
C LYS A 44 -13.32 15.81 11.60
N GLU A 45 -13.16 15.25 10.43
CA GLU A 45 -14.24 14.55 9.72
C GLU A 45 -14.68 13.27 10.43
N GLU A 46 -13.75 12.54 11.03
CA GLU A 46 -14.10 11.37 11.85
C GLU A 46 -14.85 11.77 13.12
N VAL A 47 -14.49 12.90 13.71
CA VAL A 47 -15.22 13.45 14.89
C VAL A 47 -16.67 13.79 14.53
N LYS A 48 -16.93 14.39 13.35
CA LYS A 48 -18.31 14.61 12.88
C LYS A 48 -19.09 13.31 12.78
N LYS A 49 -18.50 12.27 12.16
CA LYS A 49 -19.14 10.94 12.06
C LYS A 49 -19.45 10.33 13.43
N VAL A 50 -18.56 10.53 14.42
CA VAL A 50 -18.78 10.08 15.80
C VAL A 50 -19.97 10.83 16.44
N ILE A 51 -20.10 12.15 16.23
CA ILE A 51 -21.22 12.94 16.73
C ILE A 51 -22.54 12.46 16.11
N ASP A 52 -22.55 12.19 14.81
CA ASP A 52 -23.76 11.72 14.13
C ASP A 52 -24.12 10.28 14.55
N ALA A 53 -23.13 9.42 14.74
CA ALA A 53 -23.33 8.08 15.30
C ALA A 53 -23.89 8.15 16.73
N ALA A 54 -23.43 9.10 17.55
CA ALA A 54 -23.95 9.29 18.91
C ALA A 54 -25.44 9.70 18.94
N LYS A 55 -25.90 10.46 17.96
CA LYS A 55 -27.32 10.80 17.79
C LYS A 55 -28.17 9.58 17.42
N THR A 56 -27.60 8.66 16.62
CA THR A 56 -28.31 7.47 16.11
C THR A 56 -28.28 6.29 17.06
N PHE A 57 -27.13 5.98 17.63
CA PHE A 57 -26.88 4.77 18.43
C PHE A 57 -26.76 5.03 19.93
N GLY A 58 -26.84 6.30 20.34
CA GLY A 58 -26.65 6.72 21.73
C GLY A 58 -25.17 6.87 22.12
N ILE A 59 -24.92 7.76 23.09
CA ILE A 59 -23.57 8.18 23.49
C ILE A 59 -22.72 6.99 24.00
N MET A 60 -23.30 6.13 24.84
CA MET A 60 -22.57 5.01 25.47
C MET A 60 -22.11 3.96 24.44
N ASN A 61 -22.98 3.60 23.50
CA ASN A 61 -22.65 2.63 22.44
C ASN A 61 -21.61 3.22 21.50
N THR A 62 -21.75 4.48 21.12
CA THR A 62 -20.78 5.17 20.28
C THR A 62 -19.42 5.28 20.96
N TYR A 63 -19.38 5.59 22.26
CA TYR A 63 -18.14 5.61 23.02
C TYR A 63 -17.42 4.25 22.98
N LYS A 64 -18.15 3.14 23.25
CA LYS A 64 -17.60 1.79 23.19
C LYS A 64 -17.08 1.47 21.79
N MET A 65 -17.82 1.79 20.72
CA MET A 65 -17.39 1.58 19.33
C MET A 65 -16.10 2.34 19.00
N VAL A 66 -16.01 3.60 19.42
CA VAL A 66 -14.83 4.45 19.19
C VAL A 66 -13.63 3.93 19.96
N MET A 67 -13.78 3.58 21.24
CA MET A 67 -12.68 3.04 22.04
C MET A 67 -12.18 1.70 21.47
N ASN A 68 -13.06 0.79 21.12
CA ASN A 68 -12.69 -0.48 20.49
C ASN A 68 -11.91 -0.26 19.17
N LYS A 69 -12.32 0.72 18.36
CA LYS A 69 -11.62 1.07 17.11
C LYS A 69 -10.25 1.71 17.36
N LEU A 70 -10.12 2.53 18.41
CA LEU A 70 -8.86 3.19 18.76
C LEU A 70 -7.83 2.25 19.40
N ASP A 71 -8.31 1.23 20.11
CA ASP A 71 -7.49 0.24 20.81
C ASP A 71 -7.18 -0.99 19.92
N ALA A 72 -7.90 -1.15 18.80
CA ALA A 72 -7.64 -2.23 17.86
C ALA A 72 -6.24 -2.11 17.21
N PRO A 73 -5.45 -3.18 17.21
CA PRO A 73 -4.17 -3.20 16.52
C PRO A 73 -4.38 -2.91 15.03
N SER A 74 -3.60 -1.99 14.47
CA SER A 74 -3.58 -1.70 13.04
C SER A 74 -2.35 -2.35 12.42
N ALA A 75 -2.56 -3.25 11.48
CA ALA A 75 -1.47 -3.81 10.69
C ALA A 75 -0.86 -2.73 9.79
N LEU A 76 0.45 -2.79 9.61
CA LEU A 76 1.19 -1.94 8.70
C LEU A 76 1.62 -2.74 7.46
N GLY A 77 1.85 -2.03 6.36
CA GLY A 77 2.19 -2.61 5.07
C GLY A 77 0.97 -2.75 4.15
N TYR A 78 1.24 -2.70 2.85
CA TYR A 78 0.23 -2.84 1.81
C TYR A 78 0.82 -3.29 0.46
N SER A 79 2.08 -3.72 0.44
CA SER A 79 2.77 -4.17 -0.77
C SER A 79 3.79 -5.24 -0.42
N THR A 80 3.59 -6.46 -0.92
CA THR A 80 4.42 -7.62 -0.62
C THR A 80 4.66 -8.46 -1.87
N ALA A 81 5.68 -9.32 -1.81
CA ALA A 81 5.92 -10.37 -2.79
C ALA A 81 6.31 -11.67 -2.09
N GLY A 82 5.81 -12.79 -2.61
CA GLY A 82 6.03 -14.09 -1.99
C GLY A 82 5.50 -15.24 -2.81
N GLU A 83 5.34 -16.38 -2.15
CA GLU A 83 4.89 -17.65 -2.72
C GLU A 83 3.50 -18.03 -2.20
N VAL A 84 2.62 -18.46 -3.09
CA VAL A 84 1.30 -19.00 -2.75
C VAL A 84 1.47 -20.34 -2.05
N ILE A 85 0.97 -20.45 -0.80
CA ILE A 85 1.05 -21.68 0.00
C ILE A 85 -0.30 -22.40 0.15
N ALA A 86 -1.41 -21.70 -0.09
CA ALA A 86 -2.75 -22.29 -0.17
C ALA A 86 -3.66 -21.43 -1.05
N VAL A 87 -4.67 -22.05 -1.61
CA VAL A 87 -5.64 -21.45 -2.54
C VAL A 87 -7.03 -21.85 -2.10
N ALA A 88 -8.00 -20.93 -2.10
CA ALA A 88 -9.39 -21.23 -1.82
C ALA A 88 -10.02 -22.08 -2.94
N ASP A 89 -11.02 -22.91 -2.62
CA ASP A 89 -11.61 -23.89 -3.56
C ASP A 89 -12.24 -23.24 -4.80
N ASP A 90 -12.68 -21.99 -4.68
CA ASP A 90 -13.30 -21.21 -5.76
C ASP A 90 -12.31 -20.44 -6.63
N VAL A 91 -11.01 -20.50 -6.32
CA VAL A 91 -9.95 -19.79 -7.06
C VAL A 91 -9.31 -20.73 -8.08
N VAL A 92 -9.41 -20.39 -9.36
CA VAL A 92 -8.91 -21.21 -10.48
C VAL A 92 -7.62 -20.69 -11.10
N ASP A 93 -7.33 -19.40 -10.95
CA ASP A 93 -6.22 -18.72 -11.63
C ASP A 93 -4.87 -18.85 -10.92
N PHE A 94 -4.87 -19.27 -9.65
CA PHE A 94 -3.65 -19.41 -8.84
C PHE A 94 -3.46 -20.85 -8.37
N ARG A 95 -2.21 -21.23 -8.12
CA ARG A 95 -1.83 -22.56 -7.61
C ARG A 95 -0.75 -22.42 -6.55
N VAL A 96 -0.69 -23.38 -5.64
CA VAL A 96 0.41 -23.48 -4.67
C VAL A 96 1.75 -23.55 -5.43
N GLY A 97 2.71 -22.74 -4.97
CA GLY A 97 4.03 -22.56 -5.62
C GLY A 97 4.08 -21.44 -6.67
N ASP A 98 2.96 -20.77 -6.96
CA ASP A 98 3.00 -19.55 -7.78
C ASP A 98 3.71 -18.43 -7.02
N ILE A 99 4.57 -17.70 -7.72
CA ILE A 99 5.20 -16.49 -7.23
C ILE A 99 4.29 -15.30 -7.53
N VAL A 100 4.00 -14.50 -6.53
CA VAL A 100 3.03 -13.40 -6.64
C VAL A 100 3.54 -12.11 -6.00
N ALA A 101 3.12 -10.98 -6.58
CA ALA A 101 3.12 -9.68 -5.93
C ALA A 101 1.69 -9.35 -5.47
N CYS A 102 1.58 -8.83 -4.26
CA CYS A 102 0.30 -8.58 -3.60
C CYS A 102 0.20 -7.12 -3.16
N GLY A 103 -1.01 -6.57 -3.23
CA GLY A 103 -1.30 -5.20 -2.83
C GLY A 103 -2.49 -5.06 -1.90
N GLY A 104 -2.67 -3.84 -1.38
CA GLY A 104 -3.82 -3.47 -0.55
C GLY A 104 -3.68 -3.85 0.94
N ASN A 105 -4.74 -3.59 1.69
CA ASN A 105 -4.73 -3.69 3.15
C ASN A 105 -4.51 -5.10 3.71
N SER A 106 -4.57 -6.13 2.87
CA SER A 106 -4.29 -7.52 3.24
C SER A 106 -2.81 -7.88 3.06
N ALA A 107 -2.06 -7.13 2.23
CA ALA A 107 -0.65 -7.35 1.94
C ALA A 107 0.24 -6.65 2.99
N VAL A 108 0.07 -7.02 4.24
CA VAL A 108 0.71 -6.41 5.41
C VAL A 108 2.10 -7.00 5.68
N HIS A 109 2.88 -6.36 6.57
CA HIS A 109 4.16 -6.86 7.07
C HIS A 109 3.93 -8.05 8.00
N ALA A 110 3.76 -9.23 7.44
CA ALA A 110 3.60 -10.50 8.16
C ALA A 110 4.27 -11.64 7.38
N GLU A 111 4.59 -12.72 8.04
CA GLU A 111 5.18 -13.91 7.38
C GLU A 111 4.21 -14.56 6.39
N VAL A 112 2.93 -14.60 6.76
CA VAL A 112 1.85 -15.14 5.92
C VAL A 112 0.69 -14.16 5.90
N VAL A 113 0.14 -13.95 4.70
CA VAL A 113 -1.02 -13.08 4.47
C VAL A 113 -2.09 -13.78 3.67
N ALA A 114 -3.37 -13.48 3.97
CA ALA A 114 -4.51 -13.91 3.15
C ALA A 114 -4.92 -12.74 2.26
N VAL A 115 -4.74 -12.88 0.94
CA VAL A 115 -4.94 -11.79 -0.01
C VAL A 115 -6.01 -12.17 -1.02
N PRO A 116 -7.00 -11.27 -1.29
CA PRO A 116 -7.96 -11.46 -2.37
C PRO A 116 -7.25 -11.57 -3.72
N VAL A 117 -7.70 -12.48 -4.58
CA VAL A 117 -7.06 -12.76 -5.88
C VAL A 117 -6.99 -11.54 -6.80
N ASN A 118 -7.95 -10.62 -6.72
CA ASN A 118 -7.95 -9.37 -7.48
C ASN A 118 -6.88 -8.35 -7.04
N LEU A 119 -6.21 -8.62 -5.92
CA LEU A 119 -5.07 -7.85 -5.40
C LEU A 119 -3.74 -8.61 -5.52
N CYS A 120 -3.74 -9.71 -6.25
CA CYS A 120 -2.58 -10.54 -6.53
C CYS A 120 -2.28 -10.54 -8.03
N VAL A 121 -1.00 -10.55 -8.37
CA VAL A 121 -0.53 -10.76 -9.73
C VAL A 121 0.61 -11.77 -9.73
N LYS A 122 0.59 -12.71 -10.69
CA LYS A 122 1.70 -13.64 -10.88
C LYS A 122 2.93 -12.90 -11.36
N VAL A 123 4.05 -13.27 -10.82
CA VAL A 123 5.36 -12.75 -11.18
C VAL A 123 6.18 -13.88 -11.78
N ASP A 124 6.90 -13.61 -12.86
CA ASP A 124 7.81 -14.59 -13.44
C ASP A 124 8.90 -14.99 -12.44
N LYS A 125 9.25 -16.27 -12.41
CA LYS A 125 10.22 -16.81 -11.45
C LYS A 125 11.63 -16.24 -11.60
N SER A 126 11.95 -15.64 -12.76
CA SER A 126 13.22 -14.94 -12.98
C SER A 126 13.29 -13.55 -12.36
N VAL A 127 12.16 -12.98 -11.96
CA VAL A 127 12.09 -11.65 -11.37
C VAL A 127 12.55 -11.68 -9.92
N ASN A 128 13.43 -10.75 -9.55
CA ASN A 128 13.84 -10.58 -8.16
C ASN A 128 12.64 -10.10 -7.31
N LEU A 129 12.30 -10.87 -6.27
CA LEU A 129 11.17 -10.57 -5.40
C LEU A 129 11.34 -9.27 -4.60
N GLN A 130 12.57 -8.81 -4.38
CA GLN A 130 12.82 -7.48 -3.82
C GLN A 130 12.28 -6.38 -4.73
N HIS A 131 12.36 -6.56 -6.05
CA HIS A 131 11.76 -5.61 -7.01
C HIS A 131 10.26 -5.84 -7.12
N ALA A 132 9.79 -7.09 -7.12
CA ALA A 132 8.38 -7.42 -7.23
C ALA A 132 7.52 -6.82 -6.08
N CYS A 133 8.07 -6.66 -4.87
CA CYS A 133 7.32 -6.04 -3.78
C CYS A 133 7.03 -4.55 -3.99
N PHE A 134 7.62 -3.89 -5.01
CA PHE A 134 7.28 -2.52 -5.42
C PHE A 134 6.05 -2.44 -6.34
N THR A 135 5.44 -3.55 -6.76
CA THR A 135 4.37 -3.59 -7.76
C THR A 135 3.20 -2.66 -7.41
N THR A 136 2.77 -2.60 -6.16
CA THR A 136 1.69 -1.70 -5.73
C THR A 136 2.06 -0.23 -5.94
N LEU A 137 3.27 0.15 -5.58
CA LEU A 137 3.76 1.53 -5.75
C LEU A 137 4.03 1.86 -7.22
N GLY A 138 4.52 0.87 -7.98
CA GLY A 138 4.63 0.96 -9.44
C GLY A 138 3.26 1.21 -10.09
N SER A 139 2.22 0.54 -9.63
CA SER A 139 0.84 0.77 -10.11
C SER A 139 0.33 2.18 -9.78
N ILE A 140 0.69 2.73 -8.61
CA ILE A 140 0.36 4.10 -8.23
C ILE A 140 1.10 5.10 -9.14
N ALA A 141 2.40 4.89 -9.37
CA ALA A 141 3.20 5.71 -10.27
C ALA A 141 2.64 5.68 -11.70
N LEU A 142 2.33 4.49 -12.22
CA LEU A 142 1.73 4.29 -13.54
C LEU A 142 0.37 4.97 -13.67
N GLN A 143 -0.46 4.93 -12.63
CA GLN A 143 -1.74 5.63 -12.61
C GLN A 143 -1.53 7.15 -12.69
N GLY A 144 -0.55 7.70 -11.98
CA GLY A 144 -0.18 9.13 -12.09
C GLY A 144 0.23 9.51 -13.52
N ILE A 145 1.05 8.69 -14.15
CA ILE A 145 1.47 8.89 -15.56
C ILE A 145 0.26 8.87 -16.50
N ARG A 146 -0.66 7.91 -16.33
CA ARG A 146 -1.89 7.82 -17.14
C ARG A 146 -2.81 9.03 -16.96
N GLN A 147 -2.94 9.53 -15.73
CA GLN A 147 -3.75 10.71 -15.45
C GLN A 147 -3.15 12.00 -16.03
N ALA A 148 -1.83 12.06 -16.19
CA ALA A 148 -1.15 13.18 -16.83
C ALA A 148 -1.39 13.24 -18.36
N ASP A 149 -1.95 12.18 -18.96
CA ASP A 149 -2.29 12.09 -20.40
C ASP A 149 -1.14 12.51 -21.33
N LEU A 150 0.07 12.09 -20.99
CA LEU A 150 1.30 12.47 -21.70
C LEU A 150 1.35 11.86 -23.11
N ARG A 151 1.71 12.69 -24.09
CA ARG A 151 1.83 12.30 -25.48
C ARG A 151 3.29 12.13 -25.89
N LEU A 152 3.50 11.42 -26.97
CA LEU A 152 4.83 11.16 -27.52
C LEU A 152 5.58 12.49 -27.79
N GLY A 153 6.81 12.59 -27.29
CA GLY A 153 7.68 13.77 -27.47
C GLY A 153 7.48 14.90 -26.44
N GLU A 154 6.54 14.76 -25.53
CA GLU A 154 6.36 15.72 -24.43
C GLU A 154 7.45 15.59 -23.36
N ASN A 155 7.59 16.64 -22.56
CA ASN A 155 8.48 16.65 -21.39
C ASN A 155 7.64 16.60 -20.12
N CYS A 156 8.11 15.86 -19.11
CA CYS A 156 7.45 15.76 -17.83
C CYS A 156 8.39 16.14 -16.68
N VAL A 157 7.88 16.91 -15.74
CA VAL A 157 8.57 17.22 -14.50
C VAL A 157 7.94 16.42 -13.36
N VAL A 158 8.76 15.67 -12.64
CA VAL A 158 8.35 14.91 -11.45
C VAL A 158 8.85 15.64 -10.23
N ILE A 159 7.92 16.09 -9.38
CA ILE A 159 8.23 16.81 -8.14
C ILE A 159 8.07 15.87 -6.95
N GLY A 160 9.16 15.69 -6.19
CA GLY A 160 9.26 14.75 -5.08
C GLY A 160 9.88 13.41 -5.49
N LEU A 161 11.08 13.12 -4.97
CA LEU A 161 11.91 11.98 -5.38
C LEU A 161 12.14 10.97 -4.25
N VAL A 162 11.14 10.80 -3.37
CA VAL A 162 11.28 9.87 -2.24
C VAL A 162 11.05 8.42 -2.68
N LEU A 163 9.81 7.98 -2.89
CA LEU A 163 9.51 6.57 -3.18
C LEU A 163 8.79 6.39 -4.53
N VAL A 164 7.70 7.13 -4.75
CA VAL A 164 6.91 7.07 -5.99
C VAL A 164 7.60 7.83 -7.13
N GLY A 165 8.29 8.93 -6.81
CA GLY A 165 8.99 9.76 -7.80
C GLY A 165 10.03 9.01 -8.61
N PRO A 166 11.00 8.30 -8.00
CA PRO A 166 11.99 7.50 -8.73
C PRO A 166 11.35 6.41 -9.61
N LEU A 167 10.27 5.77 -9.16
CA LEU A 167 9.53 4.81 -10.00
C LEU A 167 8.91 5.49 -11.22
N THR A 168 8.35 6.69 -11.03
CA THR A 168 7.80 7.49 -12.12
C THR A 168 8.89 7.92 -13.11
N LEU A 169 10.06 8.35 -12.61
CA LEU A 169 11.21 8.72 -13.45
C LEU A 169 11.76 7.55 -14.27
N GLN A 170 11.65 6.32 -13.79
CA GLN A 170 12.06 5.13 -14.54
C GLN A 170 11.03 4.76 -15.63
N MET A 171 9.74 4.91 -15.35
CA MET A 171 8.65 4.54 -16.27
C MET A 171 8.48 5.52 -17.43
N LEU A 172 8.64 6.81 -17.19
CA LEU A 172 8.43 7.87 -18.21
C LEU A 172 9.40 7.76 -19.39
N PRO A 173 10.73 7.62 -19.19
CA PRO A 173 11.66 7.42 -20.31
C PRO A 173 11.39 6.13 -21.09
N ALA A 174 10.97 5.04 -20.40
CA ALA A 174 10.57 3.81 -21.05
C ALA A 174 9.34 4.00 -21.97
N SER A 175 8.56 5.06 -21.76
CA SER A 175 7.43 5.46 -22.61
C SER A 175 7.79 6.55 -23.63
N GLY A 176 9.08 6.90 -23.79
CA GLY A 176 9.55 7.90 -24.76
C GLY A 176 9.38 9.35 -24.30
N VAL A 177 9.07 9.59 -23.03
CA VAL A 177 8.90 10.93 -22.45
C VAL A 177 10.21 11.41 -21.85
N LYS A 178 10.65 12.63 -22.17
CA LYS A 178 11.79 13.27 -21.52
C LYS A 178 11.39 13.72 -20.11
N THR A 179 12.20 13.38 -19.11
CA THR A 179 11.86 13.63 -17.71
C THR A 179 12.89 14.48 -16.99
N VAL A 180 12.39 15.29 -16.06
CA VAL A 180 13.20 16.06 -15.11
C VAL A 180 12.66 15.77 -13.72
N GLY A 181 13.50 15.29 -12.81
CA GLY A 181 13.16 15.11 -11.39
C GLY A 181 13.56 16.33 -10.59
N VAL A 182 12.72 16.73 -9.64
CA VAL A 182 12.97 17.86 -8.73
C VAL A 182 12.64 17.45 -7.31
N ASP A 183 13.57 17.68 -6.38
CA ASP A 183 13.36 17.55 -4.94
C ASP A 183 14.07 18.68 -4.19
N ILE A 184 13.60 19.02 -3.00
CA ILE A 184 14.24 19.98 -2.09
C ILE A 184 15.37 19.31 -1.29
N ASP A 185 15.41 17.99 -1.24
CA ASP A 185 16.39 17.19 -0.53
C ASP A 185 17.44 16.66 -1.51
N HIS A 186 18.66 17.20 -1.46
CA HIS A 186 19.76 16.80 -2.35
C HIS A 186 20.05 15.29 -2.36
N PRO A 187 20.12 14.57 -1.24
CA PRO A 187 20.24 13.11 -1.21
C PRO A 187 19.21 12.36 -2.05
N MET A 188 17.97 12.87 -2.15
CA MET A 188 16.94 12.26 -2.99
C MET A 188 17.19 12.51 -4.47
N VAL A 189 17.75 13.67 -4.82
CA VAL A 189 18.19 13.96 -6.19
C VAL A 189 19.35 13.05 -6.61
N ASP A 190 20.36 12.91 -5.73
CA ASP A 190 21.52 12.05 -5.97
C ASP A 190 21.09 10.59 -6.17
N LEU A 191 20.17 10.10 -5.34
CA LEU A 191 19.62 8.75 -5.45
C LEU A 191 18.86 8.54 -6.77
N ALA A 192 18.18 9.56 -7.28
CA ALA A 192 17.42 9.47 -8.52
C ALA A 192 18.30 9.51 -9.79
N ILE A 193 19.56 9.96 -9.66
CA ILE A 193 20.56 9.99 -10.75
C ILE A 193 21.37 8.70 -10.81
N ALA A 194 21.54 7.99 -9.67
CA ALA A 194 22.32 6.76 -9.55
C ALA A 194 21.64 5.58 -10.25
#